data_2e27ec7370ad7fa8c59ce5b3b1c180af
#
_entry.id   2e27ec7370ad7fa8c59ce5b3b1c180af
#
_cell.length_a   1.000
_cell.length_b   1.000
_cell.length_c   1.000
_cell.angle_alpha   90.00
_cell.angle_beta   90.00
_cell.angle_gamma   90.00
#
_symmetry.space_group_name_H-M   'P 1'
#
loop_
_entity.id
_entity.type
_entity.pdbx_description
1 polymer ?
#
loop_
_entity_poly.entity_id
_entity_poly.type
_entity_poly.pdbx_seq_one_letter_code
_entity_poly.pdbx_strand_id
1 'polypeptide(L)'
;LAGIITGEVMRFLLLGKGGLLNGLSSVFNSTVDGIITVVSDRFNSSVILLCLMIGGLVALIRSAGGFLALAERLSRRIRSARGAQLTAQLLGLMLFFDDYANALIVGPVMSPITDRQGVSREKLAHIVDSTAAPVAGIAVISSWISAELAAIESGLAIAGVQASAYSMFLGSIPFCFYNPVSYTHLRAHETPLHLVC
;
A
#
# COMPACT_ATOMS: atom_id res chain seq x y z
N LEU A 1 -1.89 -8.54 14.48
CA LEU A 1 -1.37 -9.39 15.56
C LEU A 1 -1.28 -8.62 16.89
N ALA A 2 -0.63 -7.46 16.95
CA ALA A 2 -0.52 -6.63 18.17
C ALA A 2 -1.91 -6.31 18.77
N GLY A 3 -2.90 -5.95 17.95
CA GLY A 3 -4.26 -5.66 18.41
C GLY A 3 -4.97 -6.85 19.02
N ILE A 4 -4.79 -8.04 18.46
CA ILE A 4 -5.36 -9.29 19.00
C ILE A 4 -4.74 -9.59 20.37
N ILE A 5 -3.40 -9.54 20.45
CA ILE A 5 -2.67 -9.78 21.71
C ILE A 5 -3.09 -8.77 22.77
N THR A 6 -3.14 -7.47 22.43
CA THR A 6 -3.54 -6.41 23.38
C THR A 6 -4.99 -6.59 23.84
N GLY A 7 -5.90 -6.95 22.93
CA GLY A 7 -7.30 -7.21 23.24
C GLY A 7 -7.47 -8.38 24.20
N GLU A 8 -6.77 -9.50 23.99
CA GLU A 8 -6.82 -10.66 24.84
C GLU A 8 -6.14 -10.41 26.22
N VAL A 9 -5.05 -9.69 26.24
CA VAL A 9 -4.42 -9.29 27.51
C VAL A 9 -5.34 -8.37 28.31
N MET A 10 -5.99 -7.41 27.67
CA MET A 10 -6.98 -6.53 28.31
C MET A 10 -8.17 -7.34 28.85
N ARG A 11 -8.70 -8.28 28.06
CA ARG A 11 -9.77 -9.18 28.46
C ARG A 11 -9.37 -10.02 29.67
N PHE A 12 -8.16 -10.57 29.69
CA PHE A 12 -7.63 -11.32 30.84
C PHE A 12 -7.55 -10.47 32.11
N LEU A 13 -7.04 -9.23 31.99
CA LEU A 13 -6.94 -8.29 33.11
C LEU A 13 -8.30 -7.87 33.65
N LEU A 14 -9.28 -7.65 32.78
CA LEU A 14 -10.62 -7.19 33.16
C LEU A 14 -11.50 -8.31 33.74
N LEU A 15 -11.39 -9.53 33.22
CA LEU A 15 -12.25 -10.64 33.65
C LEU A 15 -11.72 -11.39 34.88
N GLY A 16 -10.46 -11.25 35.24
CA GLY A 16 -9.88 -11.69 36.52
C GLY A 16 -10.01 -13.18 36.85
N LYS A 17 -10.43 -14.02 35.90
CA LYS A 17 -10.73 -15.45 36.12
C LYS A 17 -9.72 -16.30 35.37
N GLY A 18 -8.70 -16.76 36.08
CA GLY A 18 -7.78 -17.77 35.60
C GLY A 18 -6.33 -17.48 35.96
N GLY A 19 -5.58 -18.52 36.34
CA GLY A 19 -4.14 -18.41 36.58
C GLY A 19 -3.37 -17.95 35.33
N LEU A 20 -2.15 -17.46 35.50
CA LEU A 20 -1.28 -16.94 34.46
C LEU A 20 -1.17 -17.88 33.23
N LEU A 21 -1.12 -19.18 33.48
CA LEU A 21 -1.05 -20.22 32.43
C LEU A 21 -2.33 -20.25 31.55
N ASN A 22 -3.51 -20.06 32.16
CA ASN A 22 -4.78 -20.03 31.41
C ASN A 22 -4.88 -18.74 30.57
N GLY A 23 -4.34 -17.62 31.09
CA GLY A 23 -4.26 -16.38 30.33
C GLY A 23 -3.35 -16.50 29.10
N LEU A 24 -2.15 -17.07 29.26
CA LEU A 24 -1.21 -17.31 28.17
C LEU A 24 -1.78 -18.26 27.09
N SER A 25 -2.42 -19.37 27.52
CA SER A 25 -3.05 -20.29 26.59
C SER A 25 -4.22 -19.65 25.83
N SER A 26 -5.01 -18.79 26.49
CA SER A 26 -6.09 -18.05 25.84
C SER A 26 -5.55 -17.09 24.78
N VAL A 27 -4.51 -16.30 25.09
CA VAL A 27 -3.86 -15.40 24.13
C VAL A 27 -3.30 -16.18 22.94
N PHE A 28 -2.62 -17.30 23.21
CA PHE A 28 -2.06 -18.15 22.14
C PHE A 28 -3.17 -18.71 21.24
N ASN A 29 -4.20 -19.33 21.81
CA ASN A 29 -5.29 -19.92 21.05
C ASN A 29 -6.06 -18.85 20.23
N SER A 30 -6.41 -17.72 20.84
CA SER A 30 -7.08 -16.64 20.11
C SER A 30 -6.21 -16.05 18.98
N THR A 31 -4.90 -16.04 19.15
CA THR A 31 -3.98 -15.60 18.09
C THR A 31 -3.96 -16.61 16.95
N VAL A 32 -3.85 -17.91 17.27
CA VAL A 32 -3.86 -18.99 16.27
C VAL A 32 -5.19 -19.03 15.53
N ASP A 33 -6.30 -18.98 16.27
CA ASP A 33 -7.65 -18.97 15.68
C ASP A 33 -7.88 -17.74 14.80
N GLY A 34 -7.37 -16.58 15.21
CA GLY A 34 -7.42 -15.37 14.41
C GLY A 34 -6.63 -15.50 13.10
N ILE A 35 -5.43 -16.09 13.15
CA ILE A 35 -4.61 -16.35 11.95
C ILE A 35 -5.33 -17.34 11.03
N ILE A 36 -5.86 -18.45 11.59
CA ILE A 36 -6.58 -19.46 10.82
C ILE A 36 -7.82 -18.84 10.16
N THR A 37 -8.59 -18.05 10.89
CA THR A 37 -9.79 -17.36 10.36
C THR A 37 -9.42 -16.44 9.19
N VAL A 38 -8.38 -15.61 9.33
CA VAL A 38 -7.94 -14.71 8.28
C VAL A 38 -7.44 -15.47 7.05
N VAL A 39 -6.64 -16.52 7.25
CA VAL A 39 -6.08 -17.32 6.14
C VAL A 39 -7.14 -18.19 5.47
N SER A 40 -8.18 -18.64 6.21
CA SER A 40 -9.28 -19.45 5.66
C SER A 40 -10.32 -18.60 4.93
N ASP A 41 -10.34 -17.29 5.15
CA ASP A 41 -11.23 -16.39 4.40
C ASP A 41 -10.79 -16.30 2.95
N ARG A 42 -11.75 -16.50 2.04
CA ARG A 42 -11.48 -16.57 0.59
C ARG A 42 -10.89 -15.28 0.03
N PHE A 43 -11.36 -14.14 0.49
CA PHE A 43 -10.87 -12.84 0.04
C PHE A 43 -9.43 -12.62 0.51
N ASN A 44 -9.17 -12.79 1.81
CA ASN A 44 -7.84 -12.62 2.39
C ASN A 44 -6.81 -13.59 1.78
N SER A 45 -7.20 -14.86 1.57
CA SER A 45 -6.34 -15.86 0.91
C SER A 45 -6.02 -15.47 -0.51
N SER A 46 -6.97 -14.92 -1.27
CA SER A 46 -6.74 -14.45 -2.64
C SER A 46 -5.76 -13.27 -2.66
N VAL A 47 -5.87 -12.34 -1.72
CA VAL A 47 -4.94 -11.21 -1.59
C VAL A 47 -3.53 -11.69 -1.23
N ILE A 48 -3.40 -12.61 -0.27
CA ILE A 48 -2.11 -13.20 0.10
C ILE A 48 -1.46 -13.88 -1.11
N LEU A 49 -2.22 -14.69 -1.84
CA LEU A 49 -1.74 -15.39 -3.05
C LEU A 49 -1.33 -14.39 -4.13
N LEU A 50 -2.13 -13.35 -4.36
CA LEU A 50 -1.81 -12.27 -5.30
C LEU A 50 -0.48 -11.59 -4.95
N CYS A 51 -0.28 -11.21 -3.68
CA CYS A 51 0.96 -10.60 -3.22
C CYS A 51 2.17 -11.52 -3.43
N LEU A 52 2.02 -12.83 -3.13
CA LEU A 52 3.09 -13.81 -3.36
C LEU A 52 3.41 -13.97 -4.85
N MET A 53 2.39 -14.00 -5.72
CA MET A 53 2.58 -14.10 -7.18
C MET A 53 3.24 -12.84 -7.74
N ILE A 54 2.79 -11.65 -7.35
CA ILE A 54 3.42 -10.38 -7.77
C ILE A 54 4.86 -10.32 -7.25
N GLY A 55 5.10 -10.63 -5.99
CA GLY A 55 6.45 -10.67 -5.41
C GLY A 55 7.37 -11.65 -6.14
N GLY A 56 6.88 -12.84 -6.45
CA GLY A 56 7.61 -13.85 -7.23
C GLY A 56 7.92 -13.37 -8.65
N LEU A 57 6.96 -12.78 -9.35
CA LEU A 57 7.13 -12.21 -10.68
C LEU A 57 8.18 -11.08 -10.66
N VAL A 58 8.10 -10.18 -9.71
CA VAL A 58 9.06 -9.08 -9.52
C VAL A 58 10.47 -9.63 -9.25
N ALA A 59 10.60 -10.65 -8.42
CA ALA A 59 11.88 -11.32 -8.15
C ALA A 59 12.46 -11.95 -9.43
N LEU A 60 11.65 -12.60 -10.27
CA LEU A 60 12.06 -13.15 -11.56
C LEU A 60 12.52 -12.06 -12.52
N ILE A 61 11.76 -10.96 -12.67
CA ILE A 61 12.14 -9.83 -13.53
C ILE A 61 13.46 -9.22 -13.05
N ARG A 62 13.64 -9.11 -11.73
CA ARG A 62 14.88 -8.60 -11.13
C ARG A 62 16.06 -9.53 -11.42
N SER A 63 15.90 -10.83 -11.22
CA SER A 63 16.96 -11.81 -11.48
C SER A 63 17.34 -11.91 -12.96
N ALA A 64 16.39 -11.69 -13.86
CA ALA A 64 16.59 -11.61 -15.30
C ALA A 64 17.24 -10.28 -15.77
N GLY A 65 17.50 -9.33 -14.86
CA GLY A 65 18.06 -8.03 -15.20
C GLY A 65 17.06 -7.07 -15.87
N GLY A 66 15.76 -7.40 -15.87
CA GLY A 66 14.72 -6.62 -16.55
C GLY A 66 14.63 -5.18 -16.04
N PHE A 67 14.74 -4.96 -14.73
CA PHE A 67 14.72 -3.61 -14.16
C PHE A 67 15.95 -2.81 -14.54
N LEU A 68 17.13 -3.43 -14.63
CA LEU A 68 18.35 -2.77 -15.05
C LEU A 68 18.26 -2.34 -16.51
N ALA A 69 17.78 -3.21 -17.41
CA ALA A 69 17.59 -2.89 -18.82
C ALA A 69 16.58 -1.74 -19.01
N LEU A 70 15.48 -1.74 -18.23
CA LEU A 70 14.51 -0.66 -18.27
C LEU A 70 15.12 0.65 -17.74
N ALA A 71 15.85 0.60 -16.62
CA ALA A 71 16.53 1.75 -16.05
C ALA A 71 17.57 2.34 -17.01
N GLU A 72 18.36 1.51 -17.70
CA GLU A 72 19.31 1.98 -18.72
C GLU A 72 18.61 2.66 -19.90
N ARG A 73 17.50 2.11 -20.37
CA ARG A 73 16.72 2.72 -21.45
C ARG A 73 16.12 4.06 -21.06
N LEU A 74 15.58 4.17 -19.86
CA LEU A 74 15.04 5.41 -19.30
C LEU A 74 16.14 6.44 -19.05
N SER A 75 17.28 6.03 -18.48
CA SER A 75 18.39 6.93 -18.13
C SER A 75 18.98 7.66 -19.35
N ARG A 76 18.90 7.08 -20.55
CA ARG A 76 19.34 7.71 -21.82
C ARG A 76 18.52 8.95 -22.16
N ARG A 77 17.29 9.06 -21.68
CA ARG A 77 16.37 10.19 -21.92
C ARG A 77 16.31 11.17 -20.75
N ILE A 78 16.68 10.72 -19.57
CA ILE A 78 16.59 11.51 -18.33
C ILE A 78 17.96 12.17 -18.09
N ARG A 79 18.00 13.51 -18.19
CA ARG A 79 19.24 14.30 -18.07
C ARG A 79 19.21 15.28 -16.89
N SER A 80 18.20 15.23 -16.02
CA SER A 80 18.07 16.16 -14.91
C SER A 80 17.34 15.50 -13.72
N ALA A 81 17.61 16.01 -12.51
CA ALA A 81 16.94 15.59 -11.29
C ALA A 81 15.40 15.73 -11.38
N ARG A 82 14.90 16.84 -11.96
CA ARG A 82 13.46 17.04 -12.18
C ARG A 82 12.89 16.01 -13.15
N GLY A 83 13.63 15.71 -14.24
CA GLY A 83 13.22 14.66 -15.19
C GLY A 83 13.14 13.28 -14.54
N ALA A 84 14.07 12.95 -13.66
CA ALA A 84 14.05 11.69 -12.90
C ALA A 84 12.82 11.60 -11.98
N GLN A 85 12.52 12.66 -11.25
CA GLN A 85 11.36 12.74 -10.35
C GLN A 85 10.04 12.64 -11.12
N LEU A 86 9.88 13.40 -12.20
CA LEU A 86 8.68 13.34 -13.05
C LEU A 86 8.49 11.95 -13.68
N THR A 87 9.58 11.31 -14.10
CA THR A 87 9.48 9.95 -14.64
C THR A 87 9.06 8.95 -13.56
N ALA A 88 9.59 9.07 -12.34
CA ALA A 88 9.16 8.24 -11.22
C ALA A 88 7.67 8.43 -10.91
N GLN A 89 7.18 9.68 -10.87
CA GLN A 89 5.78 10.00 -10.67
C GLN A 89 4.88 9.41 -11.78
N LEU A 90 5.27 9.58 -13.05
CA LEU A 90 4.51 9.06 -14.17
C LEU A 90 4.45 7.53 -14.17
N LEU A 91 5.57 6.86 -13.87
CA LEU A 91 5.60 5.40 -13.72
C LEU A 91 4.69 4.95 -12.57
N GLY A 92 4.75 5.64 -11.43
CA GLY A 92 3.88 5.36 -10.29
C GLY A 92 2.40 5.53 -10.65
N LEU A 93 2.06 6.63 -11.31
CA LEU A 93 0.69 6.86 -11.78
C LEU A 93 0.21 5.85 -12.82
N MET A 94 1.09 5.30 -13.65
CA MET A 94 0.73 4.23 -14.59
C MET A 94 0.40 2.91 -13.88
N LEU A 95 0.95 2.68 -12.69
CA LEU A 95 0.70 1.50 -11.85
C LEU A 95 -0.41 1.74 -10.81
N PHE A 96 -1.39 2.57 -11.14
CA PHE A 96 -2.48 3.00 -10.26
C PHE A 96 -3.34 1.86 -9.71
N PHE A 97 -3.33 0.72 -10.37
CA PHE A 97 -4.21 -0.40 -10.05
C PHE A 97 -3.75 -1.22 -8.84
N ASP A 98 -2.46 -1.13 -8.45
CA ASP A 98 -1.90 -1.88 -7.33
C ASP A 98 -0.71 -1.14 -6.69
N ASP A 99 -0.81 -0.85 -5.40
CA ASP A 99 0.21 -0.12 -4.63
C ASP A 99 1.47 -0.97 -4.36
N TYR A 100 1.32 -2.28 -4.16
CA TYR A 100 2.46 -3.18 -3.98
C TYR A 100 3.27 -3.29 -5.28
N ALA A 101 2.60 -3.48 -6.42
CA ALA A 101 3.27 -3.50 -7.72
C ALA A 101 3.99 -2.17 -7.98
N ASN A 102 3.35 -1.05 -7.64
CA ASN A 102 3.97 0.27 -7.75
C ASN A 102 5.28 0.34 -6.94
N ALA A 103 5.24 0.06 -5.65
CA ALA A 103 6.41 0.13 -4.78
C ALA A 103 7.54 -0.83 -5.22
N LEU A 104 7.19 -2.06 -5.59
CA LEU A 104 8.15 -3.09 -5.96
C LEU A 104 8.79 -2.86 -7.34
N ILE A 105 8.14 -2.14 -8.25
CA ILE A 105 8.63 -1.89 -9.60
C ILE A 105 9.30 -0.52 -9.70
N VAL A 106 8.61 0.55 -9.29
CA VAL A 106 9.11 1.93 -9.48
C VAL A 106 10.37 2.19 -8.67
N GLY A 107 10.41 1.74 -7.41
CA GLY A 107 11.57 1.89 -6.54
C GLY A 107 12.85 1.34 -7.18
N PRO A 108 12.95 0.04 -7.45
CA PRO A 108 14.14 -0.57 -8.05
C PRO A 108 14.50 -0.05 -9.44
N VAL A 109 13.52 0.31 -10.28
CA VAL A 109 13.76 0.85 -11.62
C VAL A 109 14.34 2.26 -11.54
N MET A 110 13.79 3.10 -10.66
CA MET A 110 14.18 4.50 -10.60
C MET A 110 15.39 4.77 -9.71
N SER A 111 15.70 3.93 -8.71
CA SER A 111 16.85 4.11 -7.82
C SER A 111 18.16 4.40 -8.55
N PRO A 112 18.62 3.60 -9.53
CA PRO A 112 19.89 3.86 -10.21
C PRO A 112 19.87 5.15 -11.05
N ILE A 113 18.68 5.59 -11.47
CA ILE A 113 18.51 6.83 -12.26
C ILE A 113 18.55 8.04 -11.33
N THR A 114 17.81 7.99 -10.22
CA THR A 114 17.75 9.07 -9.22
C THR A 114 19.10 9.25 -8.53
N ASP A 115 19.83 8.18 -8.20
CA ASP A 115 21.17 8.25 -7.63
C ASP A 115 22.15 8.98 -8.57
N ARG A 116 22.09 8.69 -9.89
CA ARG A 116 22.93 9.38 -10.90
C ARG A 116 22.57 10.85 -11.07
N GLN A 117 21.34 11.24 -10.80
CA GLN A 117 20.84 12.61 -10.93
C GLN A 117 20.89 13.39 -9.61
N GLY A 118 21.46 12.83 -8.54
CA GLY A 118 21.59 13.49 -7.24
C GLY A 118 20.25 13.65 -6.50
N VAL A 119 19.26 12.84 -6.79
CA VAL A 119 17.99 12.81 -6.06
C VAL A 119 18.12 11.82 -4.90
N SER A 120 17.81 12.24 -3.67
CA SER A 120 17.93 11.38 -2.50
C SER A 120 16.95 10.20 -2.54
N ARG A 121 17.31 9.10 -1.89
CA ARG A 121 16.49 7.90 -1.82
C ARG A 121 15.21 8.13 -1.03
N GLU A 122 15.25 8.99 -0.02
CA GLU A 122 14.09 9.39 0.77
C GLU A 122 13.07 10.13 -0.12
N LYS A 123 13.56 10.99 -1.02
CA LYS A 123 12.68 11.67 -1.96
C LYS A 123 12.06 10.71 -2.97
N LEU A 124 12.83 9.75 -3.47
CA LEU A 124 12.28 8.70 -4.32
C LEU A 124 11.23 7.85 -3.57
N ALA A 125 11.53 7.46 -2.33
CA ALA A 125 10.58 6.71 -1.50
C ALA A 125 9.28 7.49 -1.29
N HIS A 126 9.36 8.79 -1.00
CA HIS A 126 8.20 9.66 -0.87
C HIS A 126 7.38 9.76 -2.17
N ILE A 127 8.04 9.86 -3.33
CA ILE A 127 7.38 9.86 -4.64
C ILE A 127 6.62 8.55 -4.87
N VAL A 128 7.26 7.42 -4.59
CA VAL A 128 6.65 6.09 -4.75
C VAL A 128 5.45 5.95 -3.81
N ASP A 129 5.60 6.29 -2.54
CA ASP A 129 4.55 6.22 -1.53
C ASP A 129 3.33 7.08 -1.91
N SER A 130 3.57 8.33 -2.32
CA SER A 130 2.51 9.27 -2.72
C SER A 130 1.78 8.89 -4.01
N THR A 131 2.39 8.08 -4.88
CA THR A 131 1.78 7.58 -6.13
C THR A 131 1.23 6.16 -6.00
N ALA A 132 1.46 5.48 -4.89
CA ALA A 132 0.96 4.12 -4.64
C ALA A 132 -0.42 4.14 -3.97
N ALA A 133 -0.48 4.03 -2.65
CA ALA A 133 -1.73 3.91 -1.91
C ALA A 133 -2.72 5.07 -2.14
N PRO A 134 -2.32 6.37 -2.15
CA PRO A 134 -3.27 7.45 -2.39
C PRO A 134 -3.93 7.40 -3.77
N VAL A 135 -3.23 6.92 -4.78
CA VAL A 135 -3.78 6.80 -6.13
C VAL A 135 -4.64 5.54 -6.25
N ALA A 136 -4.18 4.40 -5.72
CA ALA A 136 -4.94 3.16 -5.72
C ALA A 136 -6.27 3.26 -4.95
N GLY A 137 -6.30 4.01 -3.84
CA GLY A 137 -7.48 4.19 -3.00
C GLY A 137 -8.59 5.08 -3.58
N ILE A 138 -8.33 5.85 -4.67
CA ILE A 138 -9.37 6.57 -5.42
C ILE A 138 -9.58 6.00 -6.83
N ALA A 139 -8.77 5.02 -7.22
CA ALA A 139 -8.86 4.42 -8.53
C ALA A 139 -10.12 3.54 -8.62
N VAL A 140 -10.91 3.78 -9.64
CA VAL A 140 -12.19 3.07 -9.89
C VAL A 140 -11.97 1.58 -10.18
N ILE A 141 -10.75 1.22 -10.55
CA ILE A 141 -10.30 -0.16 -10.77
C ILE A 141 -8.96 -0.31 -10.08
N SER A 142 -8.93 -0.96 -8.92
CA SER A 142 -7.69 -1.21 -8.16
C SER A 142 -7.82 -2.48 -7.32
N SER A 143 -6.71 -2.97 -6.79
CA SER A 143 -6.72 -4.05 -5.81
C SER A 143 -7.46 -3.67 -4.51
N TRP A 144 -7.56 -2.39 -4.20
CA TRP A 144 -8.20 -1.86 -2.99
C TRP A 144 -9.72 -1.79 -3.07
N ILE A 145 -10.29 -1.57 -4.28
CA ILE A 145 -11.74 -1.35 -4.44
C ILE A 145 -12.59 -2.50 -3.89
N SER A 146 -12.12 -3.75 -4.01
CA SER A 146 -12.86 -4.90 -3.50
C SER A 146 -12.96 -4.89 -1.97
N ALA A 147 -11.91 -4.48 -1.26
CA ALA A 147 -11.94 -4.34 0.20
C ALA A 147 -12.81 -3.17 0.65
N GLU A 148 -12.74 -2.04 -0.07
CA GLU A 148 -13.57 -0.87 0.19
C GLU A 148 -15.05 -1.15 -0.04
N LEU A 149 -15.40 -1.83 -1.14
CA LEU A 149 -16.78 -2.24 -1.41
C LEU A 149 -17.30 -3.20 -0.36
N ALA A 150 -16.51 -4.19 0.07
CA ALA A 150 -16.92 -5.12 1.12
C ALA A 150 -17.16 -4.41 2.45
N ALA A 151 -16.35 -3.39 2.79
CA ALA A 151 -16.56 -2.58 3.99
C ALA A 151 -17.83 -1.75 3.91
N ILE A 152 -18.09 -1.13 2.75
CA ILE A 152 -19.33 -0.35 2.51
C ILE A 152 -20.56 -1.27 2.56
N GLU A 153 -20.52 -2.44 1.90
CA GLU A 153 -21.62 -3.43 1.95
C GLU A 153 -21.94 -3.86 3.37
N SER A 154 -20.92 -4.14 4.18
CA SER A 154 -21.07 -4.48 5.58
C SER A 154 -21.72 -3.33 6.37
N GLY A 155 -21.29 -2.09 6.14
CA GLY A 155 -21.88 -0.91 6.75
C GLY A 155 -23.35 -0.69 6.36
N LEU A 156 -23.67 -0.86 5.07
CA LEU A 156 -25.04 -0.74 4.56
C LEU A 156 -25.96 -1.82 5.16
N ALA A 157 -25.47 -3.06 5.28
CA ALA A 157 -26.22 -4.15 5.90
C ALA A 157 -26.53 -3.86 7.37
N ILE A 158 -25.58 -3.35 8.14
CA ILE A 158 -25.77 -2.96 9.55
C ILE A 158 -26.77 -1.79 9.66
N ALA A 159 -26.69 -0.81 8.75
CA ALA A 159 -27.59 0.35 8.74
C ALA A 159 -28.99 0.03 8.19
N GLY A 160 -29.20 -1.14 7.60
CA GLY A 160 -30.49 -1.51 6.95
C GLY A 160 -30.80 -0.68 5.70
N VAL A 161 -29.78 -0.11 5.05
CA VAL A 161 -29.92 0.75 3.87
C VAL A 161 -29.73 -0.06 2.60
N GLN A 162 -30.68 0.03 1.67
CA GLN A 162 -30.62 -0.60 0.35
C GLN A 162 -29.97 0.39 -0.64
N ALA A 163 -28.66 0.33 -0.79
CA ALA A 163 -27.92 1.15 -1.75
C ALA A 163 -26.79 0.34 -2.41
N SER A 164 -26.34 0.74 -3.59
CA SER A 164 -25.20 0.12 -4.24
C SER A 164 -23.90 0.61 -3.59
N ALA A 165 -23.10 -0.32 -3.08
CA ALA A 165 -21.79 -0.02 -2.49
C ALA A 165 -20.88 0.71 -3.48
N TYR A 166 -20.91 0.32 -4.74
CA TYR A 166 -20.13 0.97 -5.80
C TYR A 166 -20.52 2.44 -6.02
N SER A 167 -21.83 2.74 -6.03
CA SER A 167 -22.28 4.11 -6.18
C SER A 167 -21.93 4.98 -4.96
N MET A 168 -21.95 4.40 -3.77
CA MET A 168 -21.49 5.08 -2.56
C MET A 168 -19.99 5.33 -2.56
N PHE A 169 -19.22 4.36 -3.02
CA PHE A 169 -17.76 4.52 -3.22
C PHE A 169 -17.47 5.69 -4.17
N LEU A 170 -18.10 5.71 -5.35
CA LEU A 170 -17.93 6.82 -6.30
C LEU A 170 -18.33 8.18 -5.71
N GLY A 171 -19.42 8.21 -4.94
CA GLY A 171 -19.88 9.41 -4.24
C GLY A 171 -18.93 9.86 -3.11
N SER A 172 -18.12 8.96 -2.54
CA SER A 172 -17.16 9.29 -1.49
C SER A 172 -15.85 9.87 -2.01
N ILE A 173 -15.47 9.61 -3.28
CA ILE A 173 -14.21 10.07 -3.87
C ILE A 173 -13.94 11.58 -3.67
N PRO A 174 -14.93 12.50 -3.88
CA PRO A 174 -14.70 13.93 -3.66
C PRO A 174 -14.36 14.30 -2.20
N PHE A 175 -14.67 13.42 -1.25
CA PHE A 175 -14.41 13.60 0.19
C PHE A 175 -13.14 12.89 0.67
N CYS A 176 -12.46 12.15 -0.19
CA CYS A 176 -11.19 11.50 0.10
C CYS A 176 -10.02 12.51 0.07
N PHE A 177 -10.03 13.48 0.99
CA PHE A 177 -9.07 14.60 1.01
C PHE A 177 -7.61 14.16 1.16
N TYR A 178 -7.36 13.04 1.83
CA TYR A 178 -6.00 12.52 2.01
C TYR A 178 -5.31 12.26 0.66
N ASN A 179 -6.00 11.68 -0.28
CA ASN A 179 -5.44 11.23 -1.56
C ASN A 179 -4.92 12.40 -2.40
N PRO A 180 -5.71 13.45 -2.72
CA PRO A 180 -5.19 14.60 -3.46
C PRO A 180 -4.19 15.44 -2.65
N VAL A 181 -4.34 15.53 -1.31
CA VAL A 181 -3.40 16.27 -0.46
C VAL A 181 -2.05 15.58 -0.43
N SER A 182 -1.98 14.26 -0.30
CA SER A 182 -0.73 13.49 -0.36
C SER A 182 0.01 13.74 -1.68
N TYR A 183 -0.71 13.77 -2.80
CA TYR A 183 -0.14 14.05 -4.12
C TYR A 183 0.31 15.52 -4.27
N THR A 184 -0.46 16.48 -3.76
CA THR A 184 -0.10 17.91 -3.84
C THR A 184 1.05 18.28 -2.90
N HIS A 185 1.17 17.62 -1.76
CA HIS A 185 2.27 17.78 -0.82
C HIS A 185 3.62 17.38 -1.44
N LEU A 186 3.61 16.38 -2.30
CA LEU A 186 4.76 15.99 -3.12
C LEU A 186 5.32 17.18 -3.92
N ARG A 187 4.45 17.98 -4.49
CA ARG A 187 4.80 19.13 -5.33
C ARG A 187 5.32 20.31 -4.51
N ALA A 188 4.82 20.51 -3.30
CA ALA A 188 5.25 21.59 -2.40
C ALA A 188 6.69 21.39 -1.89
N HIS A 189 7.13 20.14 -1.70
CA HIS A 189 8.50 19.81 -1.31
C HIS A 189 9.52 19.83 -2.46
N GLU A 190 9.11 20.08 -3.69
CA GLU A 190 10.03 20.24 -4.81
C GLU A 190 10.74 21.60 -4.81
N THR A 191 10.28 22.57 -4.02
CA THR A 191 10.75 23.97 -4.06
C THR A 191 12.00 24.31 -3.24
N PRO A 192 12.38 23.62 -2.14
CA PRO A 192 13.55 24.02 -1.38
C PRO A 192 14.78 23.13 -1.60
N LEU A 193 15.19 22.89 -2.85
CA LEU A 193 16.50 22.25 -3.12
C LEU A 193 17.68 23.19 -2.94
N HIS A 194 17.45 24.42 -2.47
CA HIS A 194 18.49 25.44 -2.26
C HIS A 194 18.81 25.71 -0.78
N LEU A 195 18.27 24.95 0.17
CA LEU A 195 18.45 25.23 1.60
C LEU A 195 19.18 24.15 2.39
N VAL A 196 19.81 23.16 1.73
CA VAL A 196 20.72 22.23 2.40
C VAL A 196 22.03 22.19 1.61
N CYS A 197 22.86 23.19 1.87
CA CYS A 197 24.31 23.11 1.79
C CYS A 197 24.84 23.08 3.20
#